data_23ca9b77c7090d8867543ce294ff5043
#
_entry.id   23ca9b77c7090d8867543ce294ff5043
#
_cell.length_a   1.000
_cell.length_b   1.000
_cell.length_c   1.000
_cell.angle_alpha   90.00
_cell.angle_beta   90.00
_cell.angle_gamma   90.00
#
_symmetry.space_group_name_H-M   'P 1'
#
loop_
_entity.id
_entity.type
_entity.pdbx_description
1 polymer ?
#
loop_
_entity_poly.entity_id
_entity_poly.type
_entity_poly.pdbx_seq_one_letter_code
_entity_poly.pdbx_strand_id
1 'polypeptide(L)'
;MKIRSSLYYMNMAIILTMGMALCLSCESANSIKPLKDTAIFINIFDGKTFNGWKADTSVWRIENECFVGEVTPSKQIQTNSFLIYTSSQAGDFEFKAAFKISKGGNSGVNYRSEELADIPYALKGYQADIDGENVYTGQNYEERGRGFLAMRGQNATINNSKDAFIIKTIGNTDSLKSKIKLDDWNEIHLIVKGNNMKHYINGILMSETTDNDSLNSKLLGLIGLQVHVSKEMSVAYKNIQLKIEKL
;
A
#
# COMPACT_ATOMS: atom_id res chain seq x y z
N MET A 1 87.77 26.81 -6.26
CA MET A 1 88.50 26.89 -5.02
C MET A 1 88.06 25.72 -4.08
N LYS A 2 88.97 24.80 -3.88
CA LYS A 2 89.11 23.81 -2.78
C LYS A 2 87.92 22.87 -2.51
N ILE A 3 88.04 21.51 -2.88
CA ILE A 3 88.85 20.44 -2.21
C ILE A 3 88.23 20.08 -0.84
N ARG A 4 87.77 18.86 -0.57
CA ARG A 4 88.37 17.54 -0.31
C ARG A 4 87.25 16.55 0.08
N SER A 5 87.11 15.37 -0.52
CA SER A 5 87.77 14.07 -0.24
C SER A 5 87.50 13.48 1.14
N SER A 6 87.03 12.24 1.19
CA SER A 6 87.64 10.99 1.71
C SER A 6 86.57 9.96 2.01
N LEU A 7 86.43 8.88 1.33
CA LEU A 7 87.11 7.55 1.43
C LEU A 7 86.91 6.81 2.74
N TYR A 8 86.60 5.48 2.59
CA TYR A 8 86.77 4.30 3.39
C TYR A 8 85.61 3.92 4.33
N TYR A 9 85.15 2.69 4.50
CA TYR A 9 85.66 1.35 4.24
C TYR A 9 84.53 0.37 4.02
N MET A 10 84.85 -0.66 3.26
CA MET A 10 84.24 -1.94 3.00
C MET A 10 84.16 -2.78 4.29
N ASN A 11 83.02 -3.38 4.56
CA ASN A 11 83.04 -4.66 5.30
C ASN A 11 81.88 -5.54 4.80
N MET A 12 82.29 -6.68 4.33
CA MET A 12 81.58 -7.81 3.83
C MET A 12 81.04 -8.63 4.99
N ALA A 13 79.76 -8.89 5.07
CA ALA A 13 79.20 -9.96 5.88
C ALA A 13 78.10 -10.68 5.12
N ILE A 14 78.41 -11.90 4.78
CA ILE A 14 77.53 -12.92 4.23
C ILE A 14 76.56 -13.35 5.34
N ILE A 15 75.23 -13.23 5.10
CA ILE A 15 74.21 -13.91 5.88
C ILE A 15 73.17 -14.53 4.97
N LEU A 16 73.18 -15.80 4.97
CA LEU A 16 72.24 -16.89 4.72
C LEU A 16 70.82 -16.49 4.28
N THR A 17 70.45 -16.92 3.11
CA THR A 17 69.08 -16.97 2.58
C THR A 17 68.28 -18.01 3.31
N MET A 18 67.24 -17.57 4.02
CA MET A 18 66.19 -18.44 4.51
C MET A 18 64.92 -18.05 3.75
N GLY A 19 64.59 -18.89 2.78
CA GLY A 19 63.38 -18.71 1.98
C GLY A 19 62.12 -18.87 2.84
N MET A 20 61.36 -17.80 2.96
CA MET A 20 60.03 -17.81 3.53
C MET A 20 59.01 -17.71 2.36
N ALA A 21 58.49 -18.88 1.97
CA ALA A 21 57.41 -18.98 1.04
C ALA A 21 56.14 -18.36 1.68
N LEU A 22 55.79 -17.14 1.28
CA LEU A 22 54.47 -16.60 1.57
C LEU A 22 53.44 -17.35 0.69
N CYS A 23 52.73 -18.27 1.34
CA CYS A 23 51.44 -18.75 0.77
C CYS A 23 50.44 -17.59 0.80
N LEU A 24 50.22 -16.99 -0.34
CA LEU A 24 49.06 -16.17 -0.57
C LEU A 24 47.84 -17.10 -0.62
N SER A 25 47.20 -17.29 0.54
CA SER A 25 45.85 -17.81 0.58
C SER A 25 44.92 -16.78 -0.05
N CYS A 26 44.48 -17.06 -1.29
CA CYS A 26 43.41 -16.37 -1.94
C CYS A 26 42.14 -16.71 -1.16
N GLU A 27 41.78 -15.90 -0.15
CA GLU A 27 40.45 -15.93 0.42
C GLU A 27 39.48 -15.47 -0.69
N SER A 28 38.75 -16.43 -1.25
CA SER A 28 37.59 -16.16 -2.08
C SER A 28 36.62 -15.39 -1.20
N ALA A 29 36.54 -14.07 -1.42
CA ALA A 29 35.45 -13.24 -0.90
C ALA A 29 34.17 -13.85 -1.38
N ASN A 30 33.52 -14.65 -0.54
CA ASN A 30 32.09 -15.00 -0.72
C ASN A 30 31.34 -13.69 -0.77
N SER A 31 31.02 -13.24 -1.97
CA SER A 31 30.07 -12.17 -2.19
C SER A 31 28.75 -12.66 -1.61
N ILE A 32 28.42 -12.23 -0.40
CA ILE A 32 27.08 -12.35 0.16
C ILE A 32 26.18 -11.59 -0.82
N LYS A 33 25.51 -12.35 -1.71
CA LYS A 33 24.42 -11.76 -2.50
C LYS A 33 23.45 -11.18 -1.48
N PRO A 34 23.12 -9.88 -1.57
CA PRO A 34 22.09 -9.33 -0.71
C PRO A 34 20.85 -10.21 -0.87
N LEU A 35 20.38 -10.81 0.22
CA LEU A 35 19.08 -11.47 0.29
C LEU A 35 18.09 -10.45 -0.29
N LYS A 36 17.46 -10.79 -1.41
CA LYS A 36 16.32 -10.05 -1.94
C LYS A 36 15.32 -9.98 -0.80
N ASP A 37 15.14 -8.79 -0.23
CA ASP A 37 14.21 -8.55 0.88
C ASP A 37 12.81 -8.77 0.33
N THR A 38 12.36 -10.04 0.35
CA THR A 38 11.02 -10.40 -0.10
C THR A 38 10.08 -10.01 1.02
N ALA A 39 9.53 -8.80 0.90
CA ALA A 39 8.46 -8.37 1.77
C ALA A 39 7.33 -9.40 1.74
N ILE A 40 6.92 -9.89 2.92
CA ILE A 40 5.94 -10.96 3.07
C ILE A 40 4.60 -10.33 3.45
N PHE A 41 3.50 -10.91 3.00
CA PHE A 41 2.18 -10.55 3.52
C PHE A 41 2.06 -10.94 5.00
N ILE A 42 1.68 -9.98 5.83
CA ILE A 42 1.35 -10.18 7.24
C ILE A 42 -0.15 -9.96 7.44
N ASN A 43 -0.75 -10.78 8.31
CA ASN A 43 -2.11 -10.53 8.75
C ASN A 43 -2.12 -9.31 9.68
N ILE A 44 -2.93 -8.32 9.37
CA ILE A 44 -3.11 -7.10 10.17
C ILE A 44 -4.43 -7.07 10.94
N PHE A 45 -5.16 -8.18 10.93
CA PHE A 45 -6.36 -8.44 11.72
C PHE A 45 -6.32 -9.87 12.27
N ASP A 46 -6.52 -10.03 13.56
CA ASP A 46 -6.47 -11.31 14.27
C ASP A 46 -7.81 -12.06 14.32
N GLY A 47 -8.86 -11.46 13.74
CA GLY A 47 -10.23 -11.99 13.78
C GLY A 47 -10.96 -11.79 15.11
N LYS A 48 -10.34 -11.16 16.12
CA LYS A 48 -10.87 -11.14 17.51
C LYS A 48 -10.82 -9.77 18.17
N THR A 49 -9.87 -8.91 17.81
CA THR A 49 -9.64 -7.65 18.50
C THR A 49 -9.44 -6.48 17.53
N PHE A 50 -9.60 -5.25 18.02
CA PHE A 50 -9.22 -4.04 17.29
C PHE A 50 -7.74 -3.67 17.49
N ASN A 51 -6.89 -4.60 17.95
CA ASN A 51 -5.46 -4.31 18.14
C ASN A 51 -4.83 -3.81 16.83
N GLY A 52 -4.18 -2.65 16.89
CA GLY A 52 -3.60 -1.99 15.72
C GLY A 52 -4.60 -1.19 14.87
N TRP A 53 -5.86 -1.09 15.30
CA TRP A 53 -6.92 -0.37 14.61
C TRP A 53 -7.63 0.62 15.53
N LYS A 54 -7.92 1.81 15.02
CA LYS A 54 -8.75 2.82 15.67
C LYS A 54 -10.17 2.72 15.10
N ALA A 55 -11.12 2.35 15.95
CA ALA A 55 -12.49 2.04 15.57
C ALA A 55 -13.49 3.00 16.23
N ASP A 56 -14.46 3.48 15.47
CA ASP A 56 -15.71 3.97 16.02
C ASP A 56 -16.60 2.77 16.34
N THR A 57 -16.58 2.31 17.60
CA THR A 57 -17.35 1.14 18.05
C THR A 57 -18.86 1.39 18.04
N SER A 58 -19.30 2.59 17.74
CA SER A 58 -20.70 2.87 17.50
C SER A 58 -21.18 2.27 16.17
N VAL A 59 -20.33 2.10 15.17
CA VAL A 59 -20.65 1.54 13.85
C VAL A 59 -19.82 0.33 13.48
N TRP A 60 -18.66 0.12 14.12
CA TRP A 60 -17.79 -1.02 13.87
C TRP A 60 -17.85 -2.02 15.02
N ARG A 61 -17.96 -3.30 14.70
CA ARG A 61 -17.87 -4.43 15.63
C ARG A 61 -17.06 -5.57 15.03
N ILE A 62 -16.72 -6.54 15.87
CA ILE A 62 -16.13 -7.80 15.43
C ILE A 62 -17.18 -8.87 15.59
N GLU A 63 -17.46 -9.60 14.52
CA GLU A 63 -18.45 -10.65 14.48
C GLU A 63 -18.03 -11.74 13.49
N ASN A 64 -18.04 -13.01 13.90
CA ASN A 64 -17.66 -14.15 13.07
C ASN A 64 -16.29 -13.95 12.37
N GLU A 65 -15.29 -13.53 13.16
CA GLU A 65 -13.93 -13.25 12.69
C GLU A 65 -13.83 -12.19 11.58
N CYS A 66 -14.81 -11.30 11.48
CA CYS A 66 -14.87 -10.20 10.56
C CYS A 66 -14.93 -8.86 11.31
N PHE A 67 -14.31 -7.81 10.73
CA PHE A 67 -14.76 -6.45 11.02
C PHE A 67 -16.08 -6.22 10.28
N VAL A 68 -17.12 -5.85 11.03
CA VAL A 68 -18.42 -5.52 10.48
C VAL A 68 -18.72 -4.06 10.76
N GLY A 69 -18.89 -3.30 9.69
CA GLY A 69 -19.33 -1.91 9.71
C GLY A 69 -20.79 -1.82 9.32
N GLU A 70 -21.60 -1.10 10.11
CA GLU A 70 -23.05 -1.10 9.94
C GLU A 70 -23.68 0.25 10.30
N VAL A 71 -24.61 0.69 9.46
CA VAL A 71 -25.54 1.79 9.71
C VAL A 71 -26.95 1.24 9.63
N THR A 72 -27.79 1.59 10.59
CA THR A 72 -29.21 1.19 10.64
C THR A 72 -30.10 2.41 10.75
N PRO A 73 -31.40 2.32 10.46
CA PRO A 73 -32.34 3.45 10.63
C PRO A 73 -32.34 4.05 12.06
N SER A 74 -32.04 3.24 13.08
CA SER A 74 -31.96 3.67 14.47
C SER A 74 -30.56 4.15 14.89
N LYS A 75 -29.53 3.94 14.05
CA LYS A 75 -28.14 4.23 14.34
C LYS A 75 -27.47 4.86 13.12
N GLN A 76 -27.69 6.16 12.98
CA GLN A 76 -27.21 6.94 11.84
C GLN A 76 -25.90 7.62 12.15
N ILE A 77 -25.07 7.81 11.14
CA ILE A 77 -23.87 8.66 11.17
C ILE A 77 -24.07 9.89 10.28
N GLN A 78 -23.40 10.98 10.62
CA GLN A 78 -23.49 12.24 9.90
C GLN A 78 -22.39 12.41 8.85
N THR A 79 -21.29 11.66 8.99
CA THR A 79 -20.14 11.66 8.08
C THR A 79 -19.64 10.23 7.92
N ASN A 80 -18.95 9.97 6.79
CA ASN A 80 -18.28 8.69 6.58
C ASN A 80 -17.31 8.41 7.74
N SER A 81 -17.41 7.21 8.33
CA SER A 81 -16.57 6.75 9.43
C SER A 81 -15.62 5.65 8.95
N PHE A 82 -14.38 5.71 9.41
CA PHE A 82 -13.34 4.78 9.00
C PHE A 82 -12.82 3.96 10.18
N LEU A 83 -12.64 2.68 9.95
CA LEU A 83 -11.82 1.81 10.77
C LEU A 83 -10.37 1.97 10.30
N ILE A 84 -9.53 2.63 11.11
CA ILE A 84 -8.22 3.14 10.70
C ILE A 84 -7.11 2.23 11.23
N TYR A 85 -6.25 1.72 10.34
CA TYR A 85 -5.06 0.98 10.74
C TYR A 85 -3.98 1.94 11.24
N THR A 86 -3.56 1.77 12.51
CA THR A 86 -2.69 2.71 13.22
C THR A 86 -1.30 2.17 13.52
N SER A 87 -1.05 0.87 13.26
CA SER A 87 0.25 0.27 13.59
C SER A 87 1.39 0.72 12.65
N SER A 88 1.05 1.17 11.43
CA SER A 88 2.02 1.76 10.49
C SER A 88 1.33 2.59 9.43
N GLN A 89 2.08 3.52 8.82
CA GLN A 89 1.71 4.13 7.55
C GLN A 89 2.22 3.26 6.40
N ALA A 90 1.55 3.33 5.26
CA ALA A 90 1.89 2.61 4.06
C ALA A 90 2.31 3.56 2.93
N GLY A 91 3.52 3.36 2.41
CA GLY A 91 4.04 4.02 1.21
C GLY A 91 3.83 3.13 -0.02
N ASP A 92 4.84 2.35 -0.38
CA ASP A 92 4.71 1.28 -1.36
C ASP A 92 4.23 0.01 -0.64
N PHE A 93 3.12 -0.55 -1.11
CA PHE A 93 2.49 -1.67 -0.42
C PHE A 93 1.61 -2.51 -1.36
N GLU A 94 1.32 -3.73 -0.90
CA GLU A 94 0.20 -4.53 -1.37
C GLU A 94 -0.77 -4.77 -0.19
N PHE A 95 -2.07 -4.62 -0.45
CA PHE A 95 -3.13 -4.86 0.52
C PHE A 95 -4.11 -5.88 -0.04
N LYS A 96 -4.52 -6.85 0.77
CA LYS A 96 -5.56 -7.83 0.43
C LYS A 96 -6.60 -7.93 1.54
N ALA A 97 -7.86 -8.07 1.15
CA ALA A 97 -8.94 -8.41 2.07
C ALA A 97 -10.08 -9.11 1.33
N ALA A 98 -10.77 -10.00 2.00
CA ALA A 98 -12.09 -10.43 1.57
C ALA A 98 -13.12 -9.45 2.10
N PHE A 99 -14.08 -9.06 1.26
CA PHE A 99 -15.19 -8.19 1.65
C PHE A 99 -16.54 -8.75 1.16
N LYS A 100 -17.57 -8.46 1.92
CA LYS A 100 -18.97 -8.66 1.55
C LYS A 100 -19.77 -7.42 1.95
N ILE A 101 -20.62 -6.91 1.07
CA ILE A 101 -21.40 -5.69 1.29
C ILE A 101 -22.87 -5.92 0.97
N SER A 102 -23.76 -5.33 1.77
CA SER A 102 -25.20 -5.37 1.55
C SER A 102 -25.59 -4.58 0.29
N LYS A 103 -26.69 -4.95 -0.33
CA LYS A 103 -27.31 -4.18 -1.40
C LYS A 103 -27.58 -2.73 -0.94
N GLY A 104 -27.26 -1.73 -1.76
CA GLY A 104 -27.36 -0.32 -1.40
C GLY A 104 -26.28 0.20 -0.45
N GLY A 105 -25.39 -0.67 0.04
CA GLY A 105 -24.23 -0.26 0.84
C GLY A 105 -23.16 0.44 -0.02
N ASN A 106 -22.41 1.34 0.62
CA ASN A 106 -21.22 1.96 0.02
C ASN A 106 -20.07 1.91 1.05
N SER A 107 -18.90 1.56 0.58
CA SER A 107 -17.70 1.37 1.36
C SER A 107 -16.46 1.55 0.49
N GLY A 108 -15.29 1.28 1.04
CA GLY A 108 -14.03 1.31 0.31
C GLY A 108 -12.83 1.09 1.22
N VAL A 109 -11.70 0.83 0.60
CA VAL A 109 -10.41 0.79 1.26
C VAL A 109 -9.69 2.09 0.95
N ASN A 110 -9.59 2.98 1.96
CA ASN A 110 -8.77 4.19 1.87
C ASN A 110 -7.30 3.84 2.10
N TYR A 111 -6.42 4.55 1.40
CA TYR A 111 -4.98 4.37 1.55
C TYR A 111 -4.22 5.67 1.27
N ARG A 112 -2.98 5.74 1.77
CA ARG A 112 -2.18 6.97 1.76
C ARG A 112 -2.98 8.18 2.23
N SER A 113 -3.82 7.94 3.23
CA SER A 113 -4.78 8.92 3.73
C SER A 113 -4.27 9.62 4.97
N GLU A 114 -4.78 10.82 5.20
CA GLU A 114 -4.60 11.60 6.41
C GLU A 114 -5.89 11.63 7.24
N GLU A 115 -5.75 11.60 8.56
CA GLU A 115 -6.89 11.74 9.48
C GLU A 115 -7.23 13.23 9.63
N LEU A 116 -8.52 13.55 9.61
CA LEU A 116 -8.99 14.91 9.80
C LEU A 116 -9.07 15.24 11.29
N ALA A 117 -8.46 16.37 11.71
CA ALA A 117 -8.44 16.77 13.12
C ALA A 117 -9.83 17.10 13.67
N ASP A 118 -10.69 17.70 12.83
CA ASP A 118 -11.99 18.24 13.26
C ASP A 118 -13.14 17.26 13.12
N ILE A 119 -12.93 16.11 12.49
CA ILE A 119 -13.96 15.10 12.23
C ILE A 119 -13.45 13.74 12.71
N PRO A 120 -13.93 13.24 13.86
CA PRO A 120 -13.49 11.95 14.37
C PRO A 120 -13.68 10.81 13.35
N TYR A 121 -12.71 9.91 13.27
CA TYR A 121 -12.72 8.75 12.37
C TYR A 121 -12.88 9.08 10.88
N ALA A 122 -12.60 10.31 10.45
CA ALA A 122 -12.66 10.71 9.05
C ALA A 122 -11.27 10.69 8.41
N LEU A 123 -11.20 10.14 7.19
CA LEU A 123 -10.01 10.13 6.36
C LEU A 123 -10.19 10.98 5.11
N LYS A 124 -9.06 11.47 4.60
CA LYS A 124 -8.92 12.11 3.29
C LYS A 124 -7.77 11.46 2.54
N GLY A 125 -7.98 10.99 1.33
CA GLY A 125 -6.96 10.33 0.49
C GLY A 125 -7.56 9.40 -0.54
N TYR A 126 -6.72 8.58 -1.19
CA TYR A 126 -7.17 7.63 -2.20
C TYR A 126 -8.08 6.56 -1.62
N GLN A 127 -9.03 6.09 -2.41
CA GLN A 127 -9.97 5.04 -2.05
C GLN A 127 -10.19 4.07 -3.20
N ALA A 128 -10.08 2.79 -2.92
CA ALA A 128 -10.60 1.74 -3.76
C ALA A 128 -12.06 1.51 -3.38
N ASP A 129 -12.96 1.94 -4.24
CA ASP A 129 -14.41 1.91 -3.98
C ASP A 129 -14.98 0.50 -3.96
N ILE A 130 -15.95 0.30 -3.09
CA ILE A 130 -16.77 -0.90 -2.93
C ILE A 130 -18.21 -0.47 -2.72
N ASP A 131 -19.14 -0.97 -3.55
CA ASP A 131 -20.56 -0.71 -3.37
C ASP A 131 -21.43 -1.92 -3.68
N GLY A 132 -22.57 -2.02 -3.02
CA GLY A 132 -23.49 -3.15 -3.12
C GLY A 132 -24.30 -3.17 -4.42
N GLU A 133 -24.48 -2.05 -5.10
CA GLU A 133 -25.12 -1.96 -6.42
C GLU A 133 -24.14 -2.20 -7.57
N ASN A 134 -22.88 -2.39 -7.24
CA ASN A 134 -21.79 -2.63 -8.19
C ASN A 134 -21.70 -1.55 -9.29
N VAL A 135 -21.91 -0.30 -8.91
CA VAL A 135 -21.73 0.88 -9.77
C VAL A 135 -20.26 1.32 -9.72
N TYR A 136 -19.69 1.38 -8.51
CA TYR A 136 -18.38 1.98 -8.23
C TYR A 136 -17.28 0.96 -7.90
N THR A 137 -17.62 -0.27 -7.54
CA THR A 137 -16.63 -1.26 -7.08
C THR A 137 -15.47 -1.41 -8.05
N GLY A 138 -14.25 -1.24 -7.52
CA GLY A 138 -12.99 -1.34 -8.26
C GLY A 138 -12.51 -0.04 -8.90
N GLN A 139 -13.22 1.08 -8.73
CA GLN A 139 -12.76 2.40 -9.17
C GLN A 139 -11.74 2.98 -8.19
N ASN A 140 -10.96 3.96 -8.64
CA ASN A 140 -10.11 4.79 -7.80
C ASN A 140 -10.78 6.15 -7.60
N TYR A 141 -11.11 6.44 -6.35
CA TYR A 141 -11.69 7.69 -5.90
C TYR A 141 -10.72 8.38 -4.93
N GLU A 142 -10.79 9.68 -4.79
CA GLU A 142 -10.08 10.41 -3.74
C GLU A 142 -11.09 11.02 -2.79
N GLU A 143 -11.23 10.39 -1.62
CA GLU A 143 -12.14 10.82 -0.56
C GLU A 143 -11.76 12.22 -0.07
N ARG A 144 -12.73 13.14 -0.08
CA ARG A 144 -12.55 14.55 0.30
C ARG A 144 -11.45 15.29 -0.50
N GLY A 145 -11.18 14.81 -1.72
CA GLY A 145 -10.17 15.33 -2.63
C GLY A 145 -10.72 15.61 -4.02
N ARG A 146 -10.03 15.10 -5.03
CA ARG A 146 -10.33 15.34 -6.45
C ARG A 146 -11.52 14.52 -7.01
N GLY A 147 -12.08 13.59 -6.23
CA GLY A 147 -13.16 12.72 -6.67
C GLY A 147 -12.66 11.50 -7.46
N PHE A 148 -13.35 11.13 -8.55
CA PHE A 148 -12.97 9.97 -9.36
C PHE A 148 -11.67 10.23 -10.13
N LEU A 149 -10.67 9.38 -9.89
CA LEU A 149 -9.37 9.41 -10.54
C LEU A 149 -9.28 8.42 -11.70
N ALA A 150 -9.84 7.23 -11.54
CA ALA A 150 -9.99 6.24 -12.61
C ALA A 150 -11.27 5.43 -12.40
N MET A 151 -12.12 5.40 -13.41
CA MET A 151 -13.31 4.56 -13.41
C MET A 151 -12.95 3.09 -13.68
N ARG A 152 -13.83 2.16 -13.35
CA ARG A 152 -13.66 0.76 -13.73
C ARG A 152 -13.46 0.61 -15.24
N GLY A 153 -12.45 -0.14 -15.65
CA GLY A 153 -12.05 -0.30 -17.04
C GLY A 153 -11.08 0.76 -17.57
N GLN A 154 -10.61 1.65 -16.70
CA GLN A 154 -9.70 2.73 -17.09
C GLN A 154 -8.29 2.57 -16.50
N ASN A 155 -7.30 2.95 -17.31
CA ASN A 155 -5.97 3.34 -16.86
C ASN A 155 -5.85 4.86 -17.05
N ALA A 156 -5.83 5.61 -15.95
CA ALA A 156 -5.80 7.06 -15.96
C ALA A 156 -4.40 7.56 -15.57
N THR A 157 -3.91 8.57 -16.30
CA THR A 157 -2.73 9.35 -15.91
C THR A 157 -3.17 10.76 -15.56
N ILE A 158 -2.88 11.18 -14.34
CA ILE A 158 -3.22 12.49 -13.80
C ILE A 158 -1.95 13.35 -13.80
N ASN A 159 -2.05 14.58 -14.28
CA ASN A 159 -0.97 15.56 -14.27
C ASN A 159 -1.41 16.82 -13.51
N ASN A 160 -0.49 17.78 -13.33
CA ASN A 160 -0.71 19.00 -12.55
C ASN A 160 -1.80 19.96 -13.07
N SER A 161 -2.39 19.69 -14.23
CA SER A 161 -3.53 20.46 -14.74
C SER A 161 -4.80 19.60 -14.70
N LYS A 162 -5.93 20.21 -14.31
CA LYS A 162 -7.24 19.53 -14.28
C LYS A 162 -7.67 18.93 -15.62
N ASP A 163 -7.12 19.43 -16.72
CA ASP A 163 -7.46 19.02 -18.08
C ASP A 163 -6.55 17.90 -18.63
N ALA A 164 -5.64 17.38 -17.81
CA ALA A 164 -4.59 16.44 -18.27
C ALA A 164 -4.85 14.98 -17.88
N PHE A 165 -6.08 14.55 -17.77
CA PHE A 165 -6.42 13.15 -17.64
C PHE A 165 -6.22 12.43 -18.96
N ILE A 166 -5.17 11.59 -19.03
CA ILE A 166 -5.01 10.65 -20.15
C ILE A 166 -5.66 9.35 -19.72
N ILE A 167 -6.75 8.97 -20.41
CA ILE A 167 -7.48 7.75 -20.09
C ILE A 167 -7.26 6.73 -21.20
N LYS A 168 -6.83 5.52 -20.82
CA LYS A 168 -6.76 4.35 -21.68
C LYS A 168 -7.74 3.30 -21.19
N THR A 169 -8.41 2.60 -22.10
CA THR A 169 -9.27 1.48 -21.76
C THR A 169 -8.44 0.24 -21.48
N ILE A 170 -8.66 -0.41 -20.34
CA ILE A 170 -8.04 -1.68 -19.95
C ILE A 170 -9.04 -2.84 -19.94
N GLY A 171 -10.32 -2.56 -20.11
CA GLY A 171 -11.37 -3.55 -20.17
C GLY A 171 -12.75 -2.93 -20.40
N ASN A 172 -13.67 -3.73 -20.89
CA ASN A 172 -15.08 -3.32 -21.00
C ASN A 172 -15.72 -3.32 -19.60
N THR A 173 -16.34 -2.19 -19.23
CA THR A 173 -16.92 -1.95 -17.90
C THR A 173 -17.95 -3.02 -17.49
N ASP A 174 -18.86 -3.44 -18.41
CA ASP A 174 -19.88 -4.43 -18.11
C ASP A 174 -19.29 -5.83 -17.93
N SER A 175 -18.29 -6.17 -18.76
CA SER A 175 -17.54 -7.42 -18.60
C SER A 175 -16.79 -7.47 -17.26
N LEU A 176 -16.18 -6.38 -16.84
CA LEU A 176 -15.52 -6.29 -15.53
C LEU A 176 -16.54 -6.34 -14.39
N LYS A 177 -17.68 -5.63 -14.55
CA LYS A 177 -18.80 -5.65 -13.60
C LYS A 177 -19.30 -7.08 -13.33
N SER A 178 -19.40 -7.92 -14.35
CA SER A 178 -19.87 -9.30 -14.24
C SER A 178 -18.97 -10.22 -13.43
N LYS A 179 -17.74 -9.79 -13.10
CA LYS A 179 -16.77 -10.55 -12.30
C LYS A 179 -16.89 -10.30 -10.80
N ILE A 180 -17.74 -9.35 -10.41
CA ILE A 180 -17.99 -8.96 -9.02
C ILE A 180 -19.26 -9.67 -8.56
N LYS A 181 -19.15 -10.40 -7.46
CA LYS A 181 -20.27 -11.15 -6.88
C LYS A 181 -21.11 -10.23 -6.00
N LEU A 182 -22.39 -10.13 -6.30
CA LEU A 182 -23.33 -9.36 -5.48
C LEU A 182 -23.71 -10.16 -4.22
N ASP A 183 -23.80 -9.48 -3.09
CA ASP A 183 -24.16 -10.06 -1.79
C ASP A 183 -23.39 -11.33 -1.41
N ASP A 184 -22.14 -11.41 -1.87
CA ASP A 184 -21.23 -12.52 -1.60
C ASP A 184 -19.80 -12.01 -1.38
N TRP A 185 -18.93 -12.91 -0.92
CA TRP A 185 -17.53 -12.60 -0.68
C TRP A 185 -16.76 -12.35 -1.99
N ASN A 186 -16.09 -11.21 -2.05
CA ASN A 186 -15.11 -10.84 -3.08
C ASN A 186 -13.76 -10.59 -2.42
N GLU A 187 -12.69 -10.73 -3.17
CA GLU A 187 -11.36 -10.30 -2.76
C GLU A 187 -11.04 -8.95 -3.39
N ILE A 188 -10.59 -7.99 -2.59
CA ILE A 188 -9.92 -6.79 -3.06
C ILE A 188 -8.41 -6.97 -2.90
N HIS A 189 -7.64 -6.62 -3.94
CA HIS A 189 -6.19 -6.58 -3.90
C HIS A 189 -5.71 -5.26 -4.48
N LEU A 190 -5.00 -4.49 -3.68
CA LEU A 190 -4.38 -3.22 -4.08
C LEU A 190 -2.88 -3.43 -4.24
N ILE A 191 -2.32 -2.92 -5.35
CA ILE A 191 -0.88 -2.83 -5.57
C ILE A 191 -0.56 -1.36 -5.77
N VAL A 192 0.18 -0.78 -4.84
CA VAL A 192 0.52 0.65 -4.81
C VAL A 192 2.03 0.78 -4.78
N LYS A 193 2.60 1.35 -5.84
CA LYS A 193 4.04 1.48 -6.00
C LYS A 193 4.41 2.83 -6.63
N GLY A 194 5.24 3.62 -5.92
CA GLY A 194 5.52 5.00 -6.32
C GLY A 194 4.21 5.77 -6.51
N ASN A 195 4.01 6.34 -7.67
CA ASN A 195 2.79 7.06 -8.03
C ASN A 195 1.76 6.22 -8.83
N ASN A 196 1.98 4.91 -8.95
CA ASN A 196 1.07 3.99 -9.65
C ASN A 196 0.25 3.16 -8.67
N MET A 197 -1.05 3.08 -8.89
CA MET A 197 -2.03 2.41 -8.07
C MET A 197 -2.89 1.50 -8.94
N LYS A 198 -2.98 0.22 -8.58
CA LYS A 198 -3.77 -0.79 -9.29
C LYS A 198 -4.77 -1.41 -8.34
N HIS A 199 -6.04 -1.42 -8.74
CA HIS A 199 -7.13 -2.03 -8.00
C HIS A 199 -7.61 -3.30 -8.70
N TYR A 200 -7.56 -4.41 -7.98
CA TYR A 200 -8.04 -5.70 -8.46
C TYR A 200 -9.22 -6.16 -7.61
N ILE A 201 -10.22 -6.75 -8.26
CA ILE A 201 -11.30 -7.49 -7.61
C ILE A 201 -11.31 -8.91 -8.17
N ASN A 202 -11.27 -9.90 -7.28
CA ASN A 202 -11.21 -11.33 -7.63
C ASN A 202 -10.06 -11.65 -8.61
N GLY A 203 -8.90 -11.01 -8.40
CA GLY A 203 -7.70 -11.18 -9.24
C GLY A 203 -7.75 -10.46 -10.59
N ILE A 204 -8.80 -9.71 -10.89
CA ILE A 204 -8.99 -9.01 -12.16
C ILE A 204 -8.73 -7.51 -11.97
N LEU A 205 -7.87 -6.92 -12.80
CA LEU A 205 -7.59 -5.49 -12.78
C LEU A 205 -8.86 -4.70 -13.16
N MET A 206 -9.33 -3.86 -12.24
CA MET A 206 -10.52 -3.03 -12.42
C MET A 206 -10.18 -1.60 -12.82
N SER A 207 -9.15 -1.02 -12.22
CA SER A 207 -8.65 0.31 -12.57
C SER A 207 -7.16 0.41 -12.29
N GLU A 208 -6.51 1.33 -13.00
CA GLU A 208 -5.13 1.71 -12.77
C GLU A 208 -5.01 3.23 -12.83
N THR A 209 -4.26 3.81 -11.89
CA THR A 209 -4.02 5.25 -11.83
C THR A 209 -2.54 5.51 -11.71
N THR A 210 -2.01 6.41 -12.55
CA THR A 210 -0.68 7.01 -12.37
C THR A 210 -0.87 8.48 -12.04
N ASP A 211 -0.53 8.86 -10.81
CA ASP A 211 -0.74 10.22 -10.31
C ASP A 211 0.56 11.02 -10.31
N ASN A 212 0.72 11.88 -11.31
CA ASN A 212 1.85 12.80 -11.46
C ASN A 212 1.53 14.21 -10.90
N ASP A 213 0.39 14.40 -10.25
CA ASP A 213 0.03 15.69 -9.67
C ASP A 213 0.88 15.96 -8.42
N SER A 214 1.95 16.73 -8.58
CA SER A 214 2.90 17.04 -7.52
C SER A 214 2.31 17.84 -6.35
N LEU A 215 1.13 18.44 -6.52
CA LEU A 215 0.45 19.23 -5.49
C LEU A 215 -0.49 18.37 -4.63
N ASN A 216 -1.16 17.39 -5.22
CA ASN A 216 -2.22 16.64 -4.56
C ASN A 216 -1.88 15.17 -4.32
N SER A 217 -0.92 14.59 -5.08
CA SER A 217 -0.55 13.18 -4.89
C SER A 217 0.06 12.94 -3.51
N LYS A 218 -0.23 11.76 -2.96
CA LYS A 218 0.30 11.30 -1.67
C LYS A 218 1.08 10.00 -1.88
N LEU A 219 2.28 9.95 -1.29
CA LEU A 219 3.16 8.77 -1.38
C LEU A 219 3.20 7.94 -0.09
N LEU A 220 2.60 8.44 0.99
CA LEU A 220 2.59 7.80 2.30
C LEU A 220 1.32 8.19 3.05
N GLY A 221 0.79 7.31 3.89
CA GLY A 221 -0.33 7.64 4.76
C GLY A 221 -0.99 6.41 5.37
N LEU A 222 -2.14 6.64 5.99
CA LEU A 222 -2.92 5.63 6.70
C LEU A 222 -3.73 4.77 5.72
N ILE A 223 -4.10 3.57 6.19
CA ILE A 223 -5.09 2.69 5.56
C ILE A 223 -6.35 2.70 6.43
N GLY A 224 -7.52 2.72 5.80
CA GLY A 224 -8.80 2.66 6.50
C GLY A 224 -9.89 1.96 5.71
N LEU A 225 -10.84 1.35 6.42
CA LEU A 225 -12.03 0.72 5.87
C LEU A 225 -13.23 1.63 6.13
N GLN A 226 -14.03 1.92 5.12
CA GLN A 226 -15.10 2.90 5.20
C GLN A 226 -16.45 2.27 5.57
N VAL A 227 -17.22 2.97 6.43
CA VAL A 227 -18.68 2.92 6.49
C VAL A 227 -19.21 4.25 5.98
N HIS A 228 -19.97 4.22 4.90
CA HIS A 228 -20.52 5.42 4.28
C HIS A 228 -21.82 5.86 4.94
N VAL A 229 -22.09 7.16 4.98
CA VAL A 229 -23.39 7.71 5.36
C VAL A 229 -24.47 7.11 4.47
N SER A 230 -25.35 6.35 5.06
CA SER A 230 -26.42 5.62 4.37
C SER A 230 -27.66 5.55 5.25
N LYS A 231 -28.83 5.32 4.68
CA LYS A 231 -30.02 5.03 5.46
C LYS A 231 -29.90 3.68 6.17
N GLU A 232 -29.31 2.71 5.46
CA GLU A 232 -29.05 1.37 5.97
C GLU A 232 -27.95 0.75 5.12
N MET A 233 -26.94 0.15 5.77
CA MET A 233 -25.91 -0.62 5.10
C MET A 233 -25.16 -1.53 6.07
N SER A 234 -24.57 -2.59 5.53
CA SER A 234 -23.60 -3.42 6.25
C SER A 234 -22.48 -3.81 5.31
N VAL A 235 -21.24 -3.77 5.81
CA VAL A 235 -20.05 -4.29 5.14
C VAL A 235 -19.25 -5.14 6.10
N ALA A 236 -18.74 -6.27 5.63
CA ALA A 236 -17.87 -7.16 6.39
C ALA A 236 -16.51 -7.32 5.69
N TYR A 237 -15.43 -7.32 6.49
CA TYR A 237 -14.05 -7.54 6.02
C TYR A 237 -13.38 -8.63 6.84
N LYS A 238 -12.63 -9.52 6.17
CA LYS A 238 -11.79 -10.55 6.80
C LYS A 238 -10.55 -10.86 5.98
N ASN A 239 -9.66 -11.69 6.54
CA ASN A 239 -8.41 -12.09 5.88
C ASN A 239 -7.59 -10.87 5.42
N ILE A 240 -7.47 -9.88 6.30
CA ILE A 240 -6.86 -8.58 5.97
C ILE A 240 -5.35 -8.72 6.08
N GLN A 241 -4.67 -8.54 4.96
CA GLN A 241 -3.24 -8.72 4.82
C GLN A 241 -2.58 -7.49 4.23
N LEU A 242 -1.41 -7.18 4.74
CA LEU A 242 -0.59 -6.06 4.28
C LEU A 242 0.83 -6.55 4.01
N LYS A 243 1.41 -6.10 2.91
CA LYS A 243 2.81 -6.24 2.57
C LYS A 243 3.35 -4.85 2.29
N ILE A 244 4.24 -4.36 3.14
CA ILE A 244 4.92 -3.07 2.96
C ILE A 244 6.27 -3.36 2.30
N GLU A 245 6.52 -2.75 1.16
CA GLU A 245 7.86 -2.75 0.58
C GLU A 245 8.71 -1.74 1.38
N LYS A 246 9.90 -2.15 1.83
CA LYS A 246 10.84 -1.21 2.45
C LYS A 246 11.32 -0.22 1.40
N LEU A 247 11.26 1.05 1.75
CA LEU A 247 11.84 2.14 0.97
C LEU A 247 13.35 1.99 0.88
#